data_6f7b2e048265d33ec46ee3b6e1174d18
#
_entry.id   6f7b2e048265d33ec46ee3b6e1174d18
#
_cell.length_a   1.000
_cell.length_b   1.000
_cell.length_c   1.000
_cell.angle_alpha   90.00
_cell.angle_beta   90.00
_cell.angle_gamma   90.00
#
_symmetry.space_group_name_H-M   'P 1'
#
loop_
_entity.id
_entity.type
_entity.pdbx_description
1 polymer ?
#
loop_
_entity_poly.entity_id
_entity_poly.type
_entity_poly.pdbx_seq_one_letter_code
_entity_poly.pdbx_strand_id
1 'polypeptide(L)'
;MPTLEMVRFEGSLAANLKNEPADVELYWLGQAGFLVRSPGLSFLIDAYLSDQLAEKYRAGVFSHARLMAPPITVAELPSLDFVFCTHHHGDHLDVPTIRQIAGKFSDTRFIVPAASESEIASAGLRKERIVWAEAEHEIHLSDTLKVTPVKAAHEGFEYDKLGRDRFLGYLFEVEAGLIYHSGDTVRYPGLLERIIQSGPQLALLPVNGRRPELRDKKIPGNFNLEEAVQFCLDGKISALIAHHFGMFAFNTIDPELIDQAAPKMHNQLQLIKSELGIRYSLKCGARGSDFASPKEKQT
;
A
#
# COMPACT_ATOMS: atom_id res chain seq x y z
N MET A 1 -8.49 -21.20 3.89
CA MET A 1 -8.28 -19.78 3.59
C MET A 1 -6.92 -19.41 4.15
N PRO A 2 -6.11 -18.59 3.50
CA PRO A 2 -4.88 -18.09 4.09
C PRO A 2 -5.23 -17.35 5.38
N THR A 3 -4.57 -17.68 6.47
CA THR A 3 -4.77 -17.03 7.76
C THR A 3 -3.68 -15.99 7.91
N LEU A 4 -4.06 -14.74 8.14
CA LEU A 4 -3.13 -13.69 8.46
C LEU A 4 -2.72 -13.82 9.94
N GLU A 5 -1.45 -14.13 10.17
CA GLU A 5 -0.87 -14.22 11.50
C GLU A 5 -0.27 -12.87 11.91
N MET A 6 -0.44 -12.51 13.17
CA MET A 6 0.06 -11.24 13.72
C MET A 6 1.04 -11.55 14.85
N VAL A 7 2.26 -11.05 14.74
CA VAL A 7 3.30 -11.25 15.75
C VAL A 7 3.90 -9.89 16.13
N ARG A 8 3.75 -9.51 17.39
CA ARG A 8 4.49 -8.36 17.92
C ARG A 8 5.95 -8.77 18.10
N PHE A 9 6.85 -8.03 17.45
CA PHE A 9 8.28 -8.26 17.59
C PHE A 9 8.91 -7.33 18.64
N GLU A 10 9.99 -7.80 19.25
CA GLU A 10 10.77 -7.00 20.17
C GLU A 10 11.85 -6.21 19.43
N GLY A 11 12.21 -5.06 19.98
CA GLY A 11 13.25 -4.18 19.44
C GLY A 11 12.81 -3.38 18.22
N SER A 12 13.76 -2.97 17.39
CA SER A 12 13.49 -2.14 16.21
C SER A 12 13.07 -2.96 14.99
N LEU A 13 12.33 -2.33 14.06
CA LEU A 13 12.01 -2.94 12.78
C LEU A 13 13.31 -3.36 12.04
N ALA A 14 14.34 -2.52 12.06
CA ALA A 14 15.63 -2.82 11.45
C ALA A 14 16.28 -4.11 11.98
N ALA A 15 16.12 -4.40 13.28
CA ALA A 15 16.62 -5.65 13.86
C ALA A 15 15.84 -6.87 13.37
N ASN A 16 14.52 -6.74 13.20
CA ASN A 16 13.66 -7.80 12.68
C ASN A 16 13.93 -8.12 11.21
N LEU A 17 14.28 -7.11 10.42
CA LEU A 17 14.55 -7.27 8.98
C LEU A 17 15.87 -7.98 8.66
N LYS A 18 16.72 -8.28 9.66
CA LYS A 18 17.99 -9.00 9.43
C LYS A 18 17.80 -10.46 9.02
N ASN A 19 16.68 -11.07 9.41
CA ASN A 19 16.35 -12.43 9.04
C ASN A 19 15.61 -12.47 7.72
N GLU A 20 15.89 -13.49 6.90
CA GLU A 20 15.08 -13.75 5.72
C GLU A 20 13.68 -14.20 6.12
N PRO A 21 12.62 -13.69 5.46
CA PRO A 21 11.26 -14.13 5.71
C PRO A 21 11.04 -15.56 5.22
N ALA A 22 10.23 -16.34 5.96
CA ALA A 22 9.79 -17.67 5.53
C ALA A 22 8.47 -17.63 4.74
N ASP A 23 7.68 -16.59 4.96
CA ASP A 23 6.37 -16.34 4.35
C ASP A 23 6.34 -14.93 3.74
N VAL A 24 5.18 -14.52 3.22
CA VAL A 24 4.97 -13.13 2.86
C VAL A 24 4.69 -12.33 4.13
N GLU A 25 5.58 -11.42 4.46
CA GLU A 25 5.52 -10.57 5.65
C GLU A 25 5.21 -9.13 5.26
N LEU A 26 4.30 -8.49 6.00
CA LEU A 26 3.98 -7.07 5.86
C LEU A 26 4.31 -6.35 7.17
N TYR A 27 4.82 -5.13 7.04
CA TYR A 27 5.10 -4.23 8.16
C TYR A 27 4.53 -2.85 7.83
N TRP A 28 3.62 -2.36 8.68
CA TRP A 28 3.10 -1.01 8.52
C TRP A 28 4.15 0.03 8.89
N LEU A 29 4.30 1.05 8.07
CA LEU A 29 5.28 2.13 8.24
C LEU A 29 4.64 3.47 8.67
N GLY A 30 3.34 3.45 8.94
CA GLY A 30 2.53 4.63 9.16
C GLY A 30 1.79 5.08 7.89
N GLN A 31 0.73 5.84 8.05
CA GLN A 31 -0.17 6.34 6.99
C GLN A 31 -0.65 5.19 6.08
N ALA A 32 -0.41 5.26 4.79
CA ALA A 32 -0.68 4.18 3.83
C ALA A 32 0.55 3.30 3.54
N GLY A 33 1.67 3.55 4.26
CA GLY A 33 2.97 2.93 3.99
C GLY A 33 3.09 1.50 4.47
N PHE A 34 3.56 0.60 3.61
CA PHE A 34 3.90 -0.79 3.96
C PHE A 34 5.25 -1.20 3.38
N LEU A 35 6.00 -1.99 4.15
CA LEU A 35 7.08 -2.83 3.66
C LEU A 35 6.53 -4.25 3.52
N VAL A 36 6.71 -4.84 2.35
CA VAL A 36 6.34 -6.24 2.06
C VAL A 36 7.61 -7.00 1.74
N ARG A 37 7.76 -8.18 2.33
CA ARG A 37 8.90 -9.08 2.12
C ARG A 37 8.41 -10.51 1.90
N SER A 38 9.13 -11.23 1.05
CA SER A 38 9.04 -12.69 0.91
C SER A 38 10.44 -13.22 0.58
N PRO A 39 10.69 -14.53 0.55
CA PRO A 39 12.00 -15.05 0.18
C PRO A 39 12.51 -14.45 -1.14
N GLY A 40 13.65 -13.74 -1.09
CA GLY A 40 14.27 -13.09 -2.25
C GLY A 40 13.52 -11.90 -2.85
N LEU A 41 12.52 -11.34 -2.18
CA LEU A 41 11.75 -10.19 -2.67
C LEU A 41 11.45 -9.22 -1.52
N SER A 42 11.67 -7.93 -1.77
CA SER A 42 11.26 -6.87 -0.85
C SER A 42 10.78 -5.63 -1.60
N PHE A 43 9.67 -5.03 -1.17
CA PHE A 43 9.18 -3.81 -1.77
C PHE A 43 8.44 -2.90 -0.78
N LEU A 44 8.44 -1.62 -1.08
CA LEU A 44 7.70 -0.60 -0.35
C LEU A 44 6.44 -0.17 -1.14
N ILE A 45 5.39 0.12 -0.41
CA ILE A 45 4.17 0.76 -0.92
C ILE A 45 4.00 2.07 -0.14
N ASP A 46 3.83 3.20 -0.83
CA ASP A 46 3.50 4.52 -0.26
C ASP A 46 4.30 4.89 1.01
N ALA A 47 5.61 4.63 1.00
CA ALA A 47 6.47 4.82 2.16
C ALA A 47 6.74 6.31 2.40
N TYR A 48 6.05 6.90 3.39
CA TYR A 48 6.26 8.27 3.86
C TYR A 48 7.19 8.26 5.07
N LEU A 49 8.50 8.42 4.84
CA LEU A 49 9.54 8.36 5.88
C LEU A 49 10.22 9.70 6.16
N SER A 50 9.90 10.75 5.40
CA SER A 50 10.41 12.12 5.60
C SER A 50 9.42 13.02 6.33
N ASP A 51 9.85 14.25 6.60
CA ASP A 51 9.02 15.30 7.17
C ASP A 51 8.65 16.38 6.12
N GLN A 52 8.71 16.04 4.79
CA GLN A 52 8.51 17.02 3.72
C GLN A 52 7.18 17.78 3.82
N LEU A 53 6.10 17.13 4.26
CA LEU A 53 4.80 17.81 4.38
C LEU A 53 4.75 18.75 5.57
N ALA A 54 5.39 18.41 6.69
CA ALA A 54 5.53 19.32 7.83
C ALA A 54 6.30 20.58 7.43
N GLU A 55 7.36 20.44 6.63
CA GLU A 55 8.13 21.56 6.11
C GLU A 55 7.33 22.39 5.11
N LYS A 56 6.71 21.73 4.12
CA LYS A 56 5.92 22.36 3.06
C LYS A 56 4.75 23.17 3.60
N TYR A 57 4.06 22.63 4.61
CA TYR A 57 2.85 23.25 5.16
C TYR A 57 3.06 23.90 6.54
N ARG A 58 4.30 24.24 6.89
CA ARG A 58 4.66 24.85 8.19
C ARG A 58 3.82 26.07 8.56
N ALA A 59 3.45 26.89 7.58
CA ALA A 59 2.61 28.08 7.75
C ALA A 59 1.14 27.84 7.37
N GLY A 60 0.77 26.58 7.08
CA GLY A 60 -0.59 26.24 6.66
C GLY A 60 -1.57 26.15 7.84
N VAL A 61 -2.87 26.19 7.50
CA VAL A 61 -3.95 26.05 8.49
C VAL A 61 -3.95 24.66 9.14
N PHE A 62 -3.57 23.63 8.37
CA PHE A 62 -3.48 22.26 8.84
C PHE A 62 -2.02 21.88 9.05
N SER A 63 -1.65 21.62 10.30
CA SER A 63 -0.31 21.12 10.61
C SER A 63 -0.12 19.69 10.07
N HIS A 64 0.87 19.51 9.22
CA HIS A 64 1.30 18.20 8.75
C HIS A 64 2.47 17.64 9.59
N ALA A 65 2.64 18.14 10.82
CA ALA A 65 3.56 17.51 11.77
C ALA A 65 3.12 16.08 12.05
N ARG A 66 4.05 15.14 11.97
CA ARG A 66 3.78 13.72 12.21
C ARG A 66 3.41 13.49 13.66
N LEU A 67 2.37 12.69 13.90
CA LEU A 67 2.01 12.19 15.24
C LEU A 67 2.81 10.94 15.61
N MET A 68 3.38 10.25 14.62
CA MET A 68 4.22 9.07 14.81
C MET A 68 5.55 9.22 14.07
N ALA A 69 6.64 8.80 14.71
CA ALA A 69 7.94 8.75 14.05
C ALA A 69 8.00 7.63 13.00
N PRO A 70 8.80 7.77 11.92
CA PRO A 70 9.07 6.65 11.02
C PRO A 70 9.66 5.48 11.80
N PRO A 71 9.15 4.24 11.61
CA PRO A 71 9.64 3.08 12.34
C PRO A 71 11.02 2.59 11.86
N ILE A 72 11.46 3.09 10.72
CA ILE A 72 12.74 2.76 10.10
C ILE A 72 13.21 3.92 9.23
N THR A 73 14.50 4.09 9.10
CA THR A 73 15.14 5.00 8.15
C THR A 73 15.53 4.24 6.87
N VAL A 74 15.69 4.96 5.76
CA VAL A 74 16.20 4.35 4.52
C VAL A 74 17.59 3.71 4.72
N ALA A 75 18.43 4.29 5.60
CA ALA A 75 19.76 3.76 5.91
C ALA A 75 19.70 2.36 6.56
N GLU A 76 18.64 2.05 7.27
CA GLU A 76 18.46 0.78 7.98
C GLU A 76 17.81 -0.33 7.15
N LEU A 77 17.19 0.00 6.01
CA LEU A 77 16.60 -1.01 5.11
C LEU A 77 17.67 -1.96 4.57
N PRO A 78 17.49 -3.30 4.64
CA PRO A 78 18.53 -4.26 4.24
C PRO A 78 18.68 -4.36 2.72
N SER A 79 17.59 -4.51 2.00
CA SER A 79 17.49 -4.60 0.55
C SER A 79 16.16 -4.04 0.09
N LEU A 80 16.04 -3.71 -1.18
CA LEU A 80 14.80 -3.21 -1.74
C LEU A 80 14.80 -3.37 -3.27
N ASP A 81 13.85 -4.18 -3.76
CA ASP A 81 13.71 -4.44 -5.18
C ASP A 81 12.81 -3.40 -5.85
N PHE A 82 11.69 -3.06 -5.19
CA PHE A 82 10.69 -2.17 -5.77
C PHE A 82 10.16 -1.14 -4.77
N VAL A 83 9.76 0.01 -5.29
CA VAL A 83 8.98 1.03 -4.59
C VAL A 83 7.75 1.35 -5.41
N PHE A 84 6.58 1.25 -4.80
CA PHE A 84 5.31 1.59 -5.40
C PHE A 84 4.77 2.88 -4.82
N CYS A 85 4.30 3.78 -5.68
CA CYS A 85 3.51 4.93 -5.30
C CYS A 85 2.12 4.81 -5.93
N THR A 86 1.08 5.00 -5.13
CA THR A 86 -0.30 4.89 -5.63
C THR A 86 -0.76 6.17 -6.32
N HIS A 87 -0.27 7.32 -5.87
CA HIS A 87 -0.61 8.61 -6.43
C HIS A 87 0.38 9.71 -6.02
N HIS A 88 0.15 10.93 -6.48
CA HIS A 88 1.10 12.05 -6.39
C HIS A 88 1.13 12.81 -5.06
N HIS A 89 0.25 12.54 -4.09
CA HIS A 89 0.29 13.22 -2.80
C HIS A 89 1.58 12.90 -2.06
N GLY A 90 2.10 13.88 -1.32
CA GLY A 90 3.45 13.80 -0.74
C GLY A 90 3.60 12.79 0.41
N ASP A 91 2.52 12.29 0.98
CA ASP A 91 2.49 11.19 1.95
C ASP A 91 2.40 9.79 1.30
N HIS A 92 2.35 9.74 -0.05
CA HIS A 92 2.41 8.51 -0.87
C HIS A 92 3.58 8.54 -1.84
N LEU A 93 3.81 9.66 -2.52
CA LEU A 93 4.98 9.91 -3.35
C LEU A 93 5.94 10.85 -2.60
N ASP A 94 6.66 10.28 -1.62
CA ASP A 94 7.63 10.99 -0.77
C ASP A 94 8.96 11.14 -1.50
N VAL A 95 9.12 12.25 -2.23
CA VAL A 95 10.32 12.52 -3.04
C VAL A 95 11.63 12.46 -2.24
N PRO A 96 11.74 13.03 -1.03
CA PRO A 96 12.94 12.87 -0.21
C PRO A 96 13.29 11.41 0.11
N THR A 97 12.29 10.59 0.50
CA THR A 97 12.48 9.16 0.75
C THR A 97 12.89 8.42 -0.52
N ILE A 98 12.22 8.65 -1.65
CA ILE A 98 12.54 8.07 -2.96
C ILE A 98 13.97 8.40 -3.36
N ARG A 99 14.41 9.65 -3.18
CA ARG A 99 15.78 10.08 -3.49
C ARG A 99 16.82 9.35 -2.64
N GLN A 100 16.57 9.18 -1.34
CA GLN A 100 17.46 8.44 -0.45
C GLN A 100 17.55 6.96 -0.86
N ILE A 101 16.41 6.33 -1.18
CA ILE A 101 16.35 4.95 -1.67
C ILE A 101 17.15 4.81 -2.98
N ALA A 102 16.94 5.73 -3.92
CA ALA A 102 17.64 5.71 -5.20
C ALA A 102 19.15 5.83 -5.05
N GLY A 103 19.61 6.62 -4.06
CA GLY A 103 21.03 6.78 -3.76
C GLY A 103 21.64 5.56 -3.04
N LYS A 104 20.86 4.86 -2.23
CA LYS A 104 21.34 3.69 -1.49
C LYS A 104 21.31 2.40 -2.33
N PHE A 105 20.24 2.18 -3.09
CA PHE A 105 19.99 0.94 -3.83
C PHE A 105 20.00 1.21 -5.33
N SER A 106 21.06 0.82 -6.03
CA SER A 106 21.27 1.11 -7.46
C SER A 106 20.25 0.45 -8.38
N ASP A 107 19.71 -0.70 -7.97
CA ASP A 107 18.90 -1.58 -8.80
C ASP A 107 17.40 -1.53 -8.48
N THR A 108 17.01 -0.85 -7.39
CA THR A 108 15.60 -0.64 -7.04
C THR A 108 14.85 0.04 -8.18
N ARG A 109 13.73 -0.52 -8.59
CA ARG A 109 12.81 0.06 -9.57
C ARG A 109 11.63 0.74 -8.89
N PHE A 110 11.13 1.81 -9.50
CA PHE A 110 10.07 2.64 -8.95
C PHE A 110 8.84 2.53 -9.84
N ILE A 111 7.74 2.01 -9.31
CA ILE A 111 6.46 1.87 -9.99
C ILE A 111 5.60 3.06 -9.59
N VAL A 112 5.31 3.92 -10.56
CA VAL A 112 4.66 5.22 -10.33
C VAL A 112 3.55 5.41 -11.36
N PRO A 113 2.39 5.96 -10.97
CA PRO A 113 1.36 6.29 -11.96
C PRO A 113 1.93 7.16 -13.08
N ALA A 114 1.64 6.79 -14.33
CA ALA A 114 2.13 7.53 -15.49
C ALA A 114 1.70 9.02 -15.46
N ALA A 115 0.59 9.32 -14.81
CA ALA A 115 0.12 10.69 -14.58
C ALA A 115 0.95 11.48 -13.54
N SER A 116 1.88 10.85 -12.82
CA SER A 116 2.74 11.51 -11.81
C SER A 116 4.15 11.81 -12.32
N GLU A 117 4.34 11.86 -13.64
CA GLU A 117 5.63 12.10 -14.28
C GLU A 117 6.28 13.42 -13.81
N SER A 118 5.49 14.49 -13.67
CA SER A 118 6.00 15.81 -13.23
C SER A 118 6.46 15.79 -11.77
N GLU A 119 5.75 15.06 -10.92
CA GLU A 119 6.02 14.99 -9.48
C GLU A 119 7.28 14.15 -9.21
N ILE A 120 7.44 13.02 -9.86
CA ILE A 120 8.61 12.15 -9.69
C ILE A 120 9.89 12.71 -10.33
N ALA A 121 9.76 13.58 -11.33
CA ALA A 121 10.93 14.18 -12.00
C ALA A 121 11.90 14.84 -11.02
N SER A 122 11.38 15.47 -9.96
CA SER A 122 12.17 16.12 -8.92
C SER A 122 13.00 15.14 -8.06
N ALA A 123 12.72 13.84 -8.10
CA ALA A 123 13.50 12.81 -7.39
C ALA A 123 14.86 12.54 -8.05
N GLY A 124 15.03 12.93 -9.32
CA GLY A 124 16.29 12.75 -10.05
C GLY A 124 16.58 11.28 -10.40
N LEU A 125 15.55 10.46 -10.56
CA LEU A 125 15.69 9.06 -10.93
C LEU A 125 16.15 8.90 -12.38
N ARG A 126 16.97 7.89 -12.63
CA ARG A 126 17.25 7.44 -13.99
C ARG A 126 15.99 6.82 -14.60
N LYS A 127 15.66 7.15 -15.85
CA LYS A 127 14.43 6.74 -16.53
C LYS A 127 14.24 5.22 -16.57
N GLU A 128 15.34 4.49 -16.71
CA GLU A 128 15.35 3.02 -16.77
C GLU A 128 14.89 2.36 -15.46
N ARG A 129 14.93 3.11 -14.37
CA ARG A 129 14.48 2.65 -13.05
C ARG A 129 13.00 2.94 -12.79
N ILE A 130 12.33 3.70 -13.66
CA ILE A 130 10.91 4.04 -13.51
C ILE A 130 10.08 3.09 -14.37
N VAL A 131 9.07 2.51 -13.76
CA VAL A 131 8.02 1.73 -14.43
C VAL A 131 6.73 2.52 -14.32
N TRP A 132 6.21 2.94 -15.44
CA TRP A 132 4.97 3.68 -15.49
C TRP A 132 3.78 2.75 -15.34
N ALA A 133 2.94 3.02 -14.33
CA ALA A 133 1.73 2.27 -14.06
C ALA A 133 0.52 2.98 -14.68
N GLU A 134 -0.31 2.21 -15.37
CA GLU A 134 -1.60 2.63 -15.89
C GLU A 134 -2.66 1.60 -15.48
N ALA A 135 -3.88 2.06 -15.17
CA ALA A 135 -4.95 1.19 -14.71
C ALA A 135 -5.19 0.02 -15.68
N GLU A 136 -5.40 -1.17 -15.12
CA GLU A 136 -5.67 -2.43 -15.83
C GLU A 136 -4.53 -2.96 -16.75
N HIS A 137 -3.34 -2.34 -16.72
CA HIS A 137 -2.17 -2.87 -17.44
C HIS A 137 -1.29 -3.66 -16.47
N GLU A 138 -1.33 -4.98 -16.58
CA GLU A 138 -0.52 -5.88 -15.74
C GLU A 138 0.98 -5.66 -15.97
N ILE A 139 1.74 -5.63 -14.88
CA ILE A 139 3.19 -5.42 -14.86
C ILE A 139 3.85 -6.66 -14.27
N HIS A 140 4.65 -7.36 -15.06
CA HIS A 140 5.48 -8.46 -14.61
C HIS A 140 6.82 -7.92 -14.11
N LEU A 141 7.07 -8.00 -12.81
CA LEU A 141 8.27 -7.43 -12.19
C LEU A 141 9.34 -8.47 -11.90
N SER A 142 8.95 -9.68 -11.51
CA SER A 142 9.80 -10.85 -11.30
C SER A 142 8.98 -12.14 -11.46
N ASP A 143 9.62 -13.29 -11.33
CA ASP A 143 8.92 -14.60 -11.35
C ASP A 143 7.94 -14.77 -10.17
N THR A 144 8.13 -14.00 -9.09
CA THR A 144 7.35 -14.08 -7.86
C THR A 144 6.46 -12.86 -7.59
N LEU A 145 6.48 -11.85 -8.48
CA LEU A 145 5.68 -10.63 -8.32
C LEU A 145 5.10 -10.16 -9.65
N LYS A 146 3.77 -10.23 -9.75
CA LYS A 146 2.97 -9.53 -10.76
C LYS A 146 2.08 -8.50 -10.09
N VAL A 147 1.84 -7.40 -10.77
CA VAL A 147 1.06 -6.29 -10.22
C VAL A 147 0.09 -5.78 -11.27
N THR A 148 -1.18 -5.67 -10.89
CA THR A 148 -2.19 -5.02 -11.71
C THR A 148 -2.62 -3.72 -11.05
N PRO A 149 -2.32 -2.56 -11.65
CA PRO A 149 -2.85 -1.29 -11.17
C PRO A 149 -4.36 -1.24 -11.36
N VAL A 150 -5.08 -0.78 -10.36
CA VAL A 150 -6.53 -0.61 -10.37
C VAL A 150 -6.84 0.87 -10.22
N LYS A 151 -7.80 1.38 -10.96
CA LYS A 151 -8.26 2.76 -10.83
C LYS A 151 -8.69 3.05 -9.40
N ALA A 152 -8.34 4.24 -8.88
CA ALA A 152 -8.79 4.72 -7.59
C ALA A 152 -9.51 6.07 -7.73
N ALA A 153 -10.43 6.36 -6.80
CA ALA A 153 -11.22 7.59 -6.77
C ALA A 153 -11.09 8.25 -5.41
N HIS A 154 -10.22 9.24 -5.30
CA HIS A 154 -10.04 10.01 -4.07
C HIS A 154 -11.11 11.11 -3.97
N GLU A 155 -12.32 10.73 -3.53
CA GLU A 155 -13.61 11.41 -3.67
C GLU A 155 -14.07 11.65 -5.13
N GLY A 156 -13.24 11.37 -6.11
CA GLY A 156 -13.53 11.50 -7.53
C GLY A 156 -12.38 11.01 -8.38
N PHE A 157 -12.63 10.86 -9.66
CA PHE A 157 -11.58 10.55 -10.61
C PHE A 157 -10.87 11.82 -11.05
N GLU A 158 -9.56 11.76 -11.08
CA GLU A 158 -8.74 12.81 -11.65
C GLU A 158 -7.83 12.24 -12.73
N TYR A 159 -7.65 13.03 -13.78
CA TYR A 159 -6.86 12.65 -14.94
C TYR A 159 -5.81 13.74 -15.23
N ASP A 160 -4.71 13.34 -15.79
CA ASP A 160 -3.77 14.29 -16.36
C ASP A 160 -4.26 14.80 -17.75
N LYS A 161 -3.44 15.64 -18.40
CA LYS A 161 -3.77 16.20 -19.72
C LYS A 161 -3.85 15.16 -20.83
N LEU A 162 -3.31 13.98 -20.62
CA LEU A 162 -3.33 12.85 -21.57
C LEU A 162 -4.45 11.84 -21.24
N GLY A 163 -5.28 12.12 -20.23
CA GLY A 163 -6.38 11.25 -19.81
C GLY A 163 -5.92 10.05 -18.93
N ARG A 164 -4.68 10.05 -18.42
CA ARG A 164 -4.15 8.99 -17.56
C ARG A 164 -4.63 9.20 -16.11
N ASP A 165 -4.95 8.11 -15.43
CA ASP A 165 -5.44 8.13 -14.05
C ASP A 165 -4.36 8.66 -13.07
N ARG A 166 -4.71 9.65 -12.23
CA ARG A 166 -3.82 10.22 -11.23
C ARG A 166 -3.78 9.40 -9.93
N PHE A 167 -4.80 8.61 -9.67
CA PHE A 167 -4.94 7.77 -8.49
C PHE A 167 -5.08 6.31 -8.89
N LEU A 168 -4.23 5.47 -8.32
CA LEU A 168 -4.23 4.03 -8.53
C LEU A 168 -4.22 3.30 -7.18
N GLY A 169 -4.82 2.13 -7.14
CA GLY A 169 -4.50 1.06 -6.21
C GLY A 169 -3.72 -0.02 -6.94
N TYR A 170 -3.29 -1.05 -6.24
CA TYR A 170 -2.53 -2.16 -6.79
C TYR A 170 -3.03 -3.50 -6.27
N LEU A 171 -3.18 -4.44 -7.18
CA LEU A 171 -3.31 -5.87 -6.88
C LEU A 171 -1.94 -6.51 -7.02
N PHE A 172 -1.38 -6.98 -5.91
CA PHE A 172 -0.08 -7.64 -5.85
C PHE A 172 -0.30 -9.15 -5.83
N GLU A 173 0.06 -9.84 -6.91
CA GLU A 173 0.13 -11.30 -6.94
C GLU A 173 1.51 -11.72 -6.44
N VAL A 174 1.53 -12.28 -5.23
CA VAL A 174 2.71 -12.80 -4.56
C VAL A 174 2.52 -14.30 -4.29
N GLU A 175 3.58 -14.98 -3.87
CA GLU A 175 3.54 -16.44 -3.64
C GLU A 175 2.40 -16.88 -2.69
N ALA A 176 2.11 -16.10 -1.65
CA ALA A 176 1.07 -16.39 -0.68
C ALA A 176 -0.36 -16.08 -1.16
N GLY A 177 -0.54 -15.43 -2.30
CA GLY A 177 -1.84 -15.06 -2.83
C GLY A 177 -1.91 -13.65 -3.39
N LEU A 178 -3.10 -13.08 -3.40
CA LEU A 178 -3.37 -11.77 -3.96
C LEU A 178 -3.68 -10.75 -2.85
N ILE A 179 -2.91 -9.66 -2.82
CA ILE A 179 -3.06 -8.55 -1.89
C ILE A 179 -3.58 -7.34 -2.66
N TYR A 180 -4.62 -6.69 -2.17
CA TYR A 180 -5.13 -5.43 -2.70
C TYR A 180 -4.76 -4.26 -1.79
N HIS A 181 -3.94 -3.34 -2.27
CA HIS A 181 -3.73 -2.02 -1.65
C HIS A 181 -4.47 -0.99 -2.48
N SER A 182 -5.50 -0.36 -1.90
CA SER A 182 -6.39 0.49 -2.68
C SER A 182 -5.79 1.84 -3.08
N GLY A 183 -4.67 2.24 -2.48
CA GLY A 183 -4.31 3.65 -2.42
C GLY A 183 -5.39 4.44 -1.70
N ASP A 184 -5.44 5.72 -1.93
CA ASP A 184 -6.49 6.59 -1.42
C ASP A 184 -7.71 6.53 -2.34
N THR A 185 -8.82 6.02 -1.82
CA THR A 185 -10.04 5.80 -2.62
C THR A 185 -11.30 5.80 -1.77
N VAL A 186 -12.41 6.02 -2.44
CA VAL A 186 -13.77 5.72 -1.99
C VAL A 186 -14.34 4.62 -2.87
N ARG A 187 -15.46 3.99 -2.44
CA ARG A 187 -16.21 3.07 -3.31
C ARG A 187 -16.80 3.84 -4.50
N TYR A 188 -16.61 3.33 -5.69
CA TYR A 188 -17.18 3.83 -6.94
C TYR A 188 -17.80 2.69 -7.76
N PRO A 189 -18.71 2.98 -8.73
CA PRO A 189 -19.30 1.95 -9.58
C PRO A 189 -18.23 1.17 -10.36
N GLY A 190 -18.28 -0.17 -10.28
CA GLY A 190 -17.35 -1.07 -10.95
C GLY A 190 -16.15 -1.52 -10.09
N LEU A 191 -15.81 -0.80 -9.00
CA LEU A 191 -14.67 -1.20 -8.16
C LEU A 191 -14.92 -2.55 -7.48
N LEU A 192 -16.09 -2.74 -6.87
CA LEU A 192 -16.41 -3.99 -6.18
C LEU A 192 -16.38 -5.18 -7.13
N GLU A 193 -16.99 -5.05 -8.29
CA GLU A 193 -17.02 -6.07 -9.33
C GLU A 193 -15.61 -6.43 -9.78
N ARG A 194 -14.77 -5.43 -9.97
CA ARG A 194 -13.36 -5.61 -10.33
C ARG A 194 -12.59 -6.40 -9.27
N ILE A 195 -12.82 -6.09 -7.99
CA ILE A 195 -12.17 -6.77 -6.87
C ILE A 195 -12.70 -8.20 -6.68
N ILE A 196 -14.01 -8.42 -6.84
CA ILE A 196 -14.59 -9.77 -6.83
C ILE A 196 -13.97 -10.66 -7.91
N GLN A 197 -13.80 -10.13 -9.14
CA GLN A 197 -13.18 -10.88 -10.24
C GLN A 197 -11.74 -11.27 -9.94
N SER A 198 -11.00 -10.42 -9.24
CA SER A 198 -9.60 -10.69 -8.86
C SER A 198 -9.49 -11.63 -7.67
N GLY A 199 -10.39 -11.54 -6.69
CA GLY A 199 -10.44 -12.39 -5.50
C GLY A 199 -9.26 -12.24 -4.54
N PRO A 200 -8.85 -11.01 -4.13
CA PRO A 200 -7.77 -10.86 -3.15
C PRO A 200 -8.18 -11.45 -1.80
N GLN A 201 -7.22 -12.05 -1.10
CA GLN A 201 -7.43 -12.58 0.25
C GLN A 201 -7.23 -11.52 1.32
N LEU A 202 -6.37 -10.55 1.06
CA LEU A 202 -6.03 -9.46 1.96
C LEU A 202 -6.27 -8.12 1.26
N ALA A 203 -6.95 -7.20 1.96
CA ALA A 203 -7.06 -5.81 1.56
C ALA A 203 -6.32 -4.90 2.56
N LEU A 204 -5.64 -3.90 2.03
CA LEU A 204 -5.05 -2.78 2.75
C LEU A 204 -5.85 -1.55 2.34
N LEU A 205 -6.74 -1.06 3.23
CA LEU A 205 -7.67 0.03 2.91
C LEU A 205 -7.52 1.20 3.89
N PRO A 206 -7.60 2.45 3.39
CA PRO A 206 -7.67 3.64 4.22
C PRO A 206 -9.02 3.69 4.94
N VAL A 207 -9.04 4.20 6.17
CA VAL A 207 -10.27 4.31 6.99
C VAL A 207 -10.48 5.68 7.61
N ASN A 208 -9.71 6.69 7.21
CA ASN A 208 -9.79 8.06 7.73
C ASN A 208 -11.09 8.79 7.37
N GLY A 209 -11.86 8.26 6.40
CA GLY A 209 -13.16 8.80 6.03
C GLY A 209 -13.11 10.09 5.22
N ARG A 210 -14.26 10.72 5.12
CA ARG A 210 -14.48 11.97 4.40
C ARG A 210 -15.13 12.99 5.34
N ARG A 211 -14.67 14.24 5.25
CA ARG A 211 -15.22 15.34 6.04
C ARG A 211 -15.44 16.56 5.14
N PRO A 212 -16.66 17.17 5.13
CA PRO A 212 -16.97 18.33 4.30
C PRO A 212 -15.99 19.47 4.51
N GLU A 213 -15.61 19.76 5.78
CA GLU A 213 -14.66 20.82 6.13
C GLU A 213 -13.25 20.63 5.59
N LEU A 214 -12.82 19.39 5.34
CA LEU A 214 -11.55 19.08 4.69
C LEU A 214 -11.67 19.18 3.17
N ARG A 215 -12.75 18.67 2.60
CA ARG A 215 -13.02 18.75 1.16
C ARG A 215 -13.11 20.19 0.68
N ASP A 216 -13.75 21.10 1.45
CA ASP A 216 -13.81 22.53 1.16
C ASP A 216 -12.42 23.19 1.12
N LYS A 217 -11.43 22.54 1.74
CA LYS A 217 -10.00 22.94 1.72
C LYS A 217 -9.17 22.12 0.73
N LYS A 218 -9.81 21.39 -0.18
CA LYS A 218 -9.18 20.51 -1.19
C LYS A 218 -8.32 19.39 -0.58
N ILE A 219 -8.78 18.87 0.56
CA ILE A 219 -8.25 17.68 1.19
C ILE A 219 -9.33 16.61 1.05
N PRO A 220 -9.29 15.81 -0.03
CA PRO A 220 -10.27 14.76 -0.27
C PRO A 220 -10.09 13.64 0.76
N GLY A 221 -11.13 12.85 0.93
CA GLY A 221 -11.13 11.73 1.86
C GLY A 221 -11.23 10.39 1.18
N ASN A 222 -11.31 9.36 2.01
CA ASN A 222 -11.25 7.96 1.64
C ASN A 222 -12.47 7.19 2.15
N PHE A 223 -12.42 5.87 2.08
CA PHE A 223 -13.36 5.03 2.84
C PHE A 223 -13.40 5.46 4.30
N ASN A 224 -14.57 5.45 4.91
CA ASN A 224 -14.67 5.34 6.35
C ASN A 224 -14.58 3.86 6.78
N LEU A 225 -14.44 3.60 8.07
CA LEU A 225 -14.27 2.23 8.60
C LEU A 225 -15.42 1.30 8.20
N GLU A 226 -16.66 1.76 8.30
CA GLU A 226 -17.84 0.96 7.98
C GLU A 226 -17.90 0.60 6.50
N GLU A 227 -17.57 1.56 5.62
CA GLU A 227 -17.50 1.34 4.17
C GLU A 227 -16.41 0.35 3.80
N ALA A 228 -15.21 0.46 4.42
CA ALA A 228 -14.10 -0.45 4.18
C ALA A 228 -14.43 -1.88 4.61
N VAL A 229 -15.05 -2.04 5.77
CA VAL A 229 -15.54 -3.34 6.27
C VAL A 229 -16.58 -3.92 5.32
N GLN A 230 -17.62 -3.13 4.98
CA GLN A 230 -18.68 -3.60 4.09
C GLN A 230 -18.15 -3.95 2.70
N PHE A 231 -17.20 -3.18 2.18
CA PHE A 231 -16.54 -3.47 0.90
C PHE A 231 -15.81 -4.82 0.92
N CYS A 232 -15.11 -5.13 2.01
CA CYS A 232 -14.45 -6.44 2.18
C CYS A 232 -15.45 -7.59 2.30
N LEU A 233 -16.55 -7.41 3.04
CA LEU A 233 -17.60 -8.42 3.16
C LEU A 233 -18.27 -8.69 1.80
N ASP A 234 -18.68 -7.64 1.09
CA ASP A 234 -19.26 -7.75 -0.26
C ASP A 234 -18.28 -8.41 -1.26
N GLY A 235 -16.99 -8.05 -1.15
CA GLY A 235 -15.90 -8.58 -1.99
C GLY A 235 -15.41 -9.98 -1.58
N LYS A 236 -15.95 -10.57 -0.50
CA LYS A 236 -15.52 -11.86 0.07
C LYS A 236 -14.01 -11.90 0.40
N ILE A 237 -13.44 -10.78 0.79
CA ILE A 237 -12.06 -10.65 1.22
C ILE A 237 -11.94 -11.20 2.64
N SER A 238 -10.94 -12.03 2.90
CA SER A 238 -10.83 -12.74 4.18
C SER A 238 -10.23 -11.88 5.29
N ALA A 239 -9.35 -10.92 4.95
CA ALA A 239 -8.69 -10.04 5.91
C ALA A 239 -8.60 -8.60 5.41
N LEU A 240 -8.76 -7.65 6.34
CA LEU A 240 -8.59 -6.22 6.13
C LEU A 240 -7.59 -5.68 7.14
N ILE A 241 -6.48 -5.12 6.68
CA ILE A 241 -5.64 -4.24 7.49
C ILE A 241 -6.09 -2.80 7.21
N ALA A 242 -6.73 -2.21 8.19
CA ALA A 242 -7.18 -0.83 8.15
C ALA A 242 -5.99 0.11 8.42
N HIS A 243 -5.81 1.13 7.59
CA HIS A 243 -4.69 2.07 7.69
C HIS A 243 -5.12 3.52 7.42
N HIS A 244 -4.17 4.43 7.22
CA HIS A 244 -4.37 5.85 6.94
C HIS A 244 -4.98 6.62 8.14
N PHE A 245 -4.44 6.37 9.32
CA PHE A 245 -4.78 7.09 10.55
C PHE A 245 -3.53 7.30 11.41
N GLY A 246 -3.64 8.17 12.43
CA GLY A 246 -2.59 8.41 13.40
C GLY A 246 -1.33 9.11 12.85
N MET A 247 -1.37 9.64 11.62
CA MET A 247 -0.24 10.38 11.04
C MET A 247 -0.40 11.89 11.21
N PHE A 248 -1.54 12.45 10.84
CA PHE A 248 -1.83 13.88 10.93
C PHE A 248 -3.07 14.13 11.76
N ALA A 249 -2.98 15.06 12.74
CA ALA A 249 -4.06 15.33 13.69
C ALA A 249 -5.38 15.74 13.01
N PHE A 250 -5.31 16.45 11.87
CA PHE A 250 -6.49 16.91 11.14
C PHE A 250 -7.13 15.83 10.24
N ASN A 251 -6.40 14.76 9.88
CA ASN A 251 -6.83 13.73 8.93
C ASN A 251 -6.61 12.32 9.50
N THR A 252 -7.39 11.99 10.52
CA THR A 252 -7.31 10.71 11.23
C THR A 252 -8.68 10.33 11.79
N ILE A 253 -8.82 9.08 12.18
CA ILE A 253 -9.91 8.58 13.04
C ILE A 253 -9.35 8.17 14.39
N ASP A 254 -10.23 7.97 15.35
CA ASP A 254 -9.87 7.28 16.59
C ASP A 254 -9.65 5.79 16.30
N PRO A 255 -8.41 5.27 16.46
CA PRO A 255 -8.11 3.87 16.17
C PRO A 255 -8.83 2.87 17.09
N GLU A 256 -9.34 3.30 18.25
CA GLU A 256 -10.17 2.46 19.12
C GLU A 256 -11.47 2.00 18.44
N LEU A 257 -11.97 2.75 17.47
CA LEU A 257 -13.14 2.34 16.68
C LEU A 257 -12.88 1.03 15.92
N ILE A 258 -11.64 0.80 15.46
CA ILE A 258 -11.27 -0.44 14.80
C ILE A 258 -11.25 -1.59 15.81
N ASP A 259 -10.67 -1.36 17.00
CA ASP A 259 -10.62 -2.35 18.09
C ASP A 259 -12.04 -2.75 18.57
N GLN A 260 -12.99 -1.81 18.58
CA GLN A 260 -14.38 -2.07 18.93
C GLN A 260 -15.15 -2.82 17.83
N ALA A 261 -14.77 -2.63 16.55
CA ALA A 261 -15.43 -3.28 15.42
C ALA A 261 -14.89 -4.70 15.16
N ALA A 262 -13.60 -4.93 15.35
CA ALA A 262 -12.94 -6.19 15.01
C ALA A 262 -13.57 -7.45 15.66
N PRO A 263 -13.93 -7.47 16.97
CA PRO A 263 -14.56 -8.64 17.57
C PRO A 263 -15.92 -8.99 16.96
N LYS A 264 -16.64 -7.99 16.40
CA LYS A 264 -17.96 -8.20 15.80
C LYS A 264 -17.86 -8.86 14.42
N MET A 265 -16.69 -8.79 13.79
CA MET A 265 -16.44 -9.27 12.41
C MET A 265 -15.73 -10.62 12.37
N HIS A 266 -15.22 -11.15 13.48
CA HIS A 266 -14.25 -12.25 13.53
C HIS A 266 -14.65 -13.53 12.76
N ASN A 267 -15.95 -13.81 12.58
CA ASN A 267 -16.44 -14.96 11.84
C ASN A 267 -16.60 -14.71 10.32
N GLN A 268 -16.48 -13.45 9.86
CA GLN A 268 -16.76 -13.04 8.49
C GLN A 268 -15.56 -12.38 7.83
N LEU A 269 -14.83 -11.58 8.61
CA LEU A 269 -13.69 -10.78 8.16
C LEU A 269 -12.69 -10.66 9.31
N GLN A 270 -11.43 -10.96 9.06
CA GLN A 270 -10.36 -10.63 10.00
C GLN A 270 -10.05 -9.12 9.85
N LEU A 271 -10.73 -8.28 10.66
CA LEU A 271 -10.47 -6.84 10.70
C LEU A 271 -9.30 -6.56 11.64
N ILE A 272 -8.28 -5.89 11.11
CA ILE A 272 -7.01 -5.64 11.79
C ILE A 272 -6.73 -4.14 11.77
N LYS A 273 -6.43 -3.59 12.95
CA LYS A 273 -5.83 -2.27 13.08
C LYS A 273 -4.34 -2.37 12.74
N SER A 274 -3.86 -1.54 11.82
CA SER A 274 -2.42 -1.44 11.58
C SER A 274 -1.69 -0.86 12.79
N GLU A 275 -0.60 -1.49 13.19
CA GLU A 275 0.24 -1.06 14.31
C GLU A 275 1.71 -1.16 13.96
N LEU A 276 2.50 -0.19 14.45
CA LEU A 276 3.96 -0.30 14.43
C LEU A 276 4.42 -1.42 15.35
N GLY A 277 5.50 -2.12 14.99
CA GLY A 277 6.03 -3.22 15.80
C GLY A 277 5.26 -4.54 15.64
N ILE A 278 4.35 -4.64 14.67
CA ILE A 278 3.68 -5.89 14.30
C ILE A 278 4.21 -6.37 12.95
N ARG A 279 4.51 -7.66 12.88
CA ARG A 279 4.69 -8.40 11.65
C ARG A 279 3.37 -9.10 11.31
N TYR A 280 2.85 -8.83 10.14
CA TYR A 280 1.69 -9.51 9.57
C TYR A 280 2.20 -10.54 8.58
N SER A 281 1.96 -11.83 8.83
CA SER A 281 2.43 -12.92 7.96
C SER A 281 1.27 -13.55 7.23
N LEU A 282 1.32 -13.52 5.91
CA LEU A 282 0.37 -14.20 5.03
C LEU A 282 0.98 -15.55 4.66
N LYS A 283 0.45 -16.63 5.25
CA LYS A 283 0.93 -17.98 4.99
C LYS A 283 0.44 -18.50 3.66
N CYS A 284 1.33 -19.14 2.92
CA CYS A 284 0.95 -19.91 1.76
C CYS A 284 0.02 -21.04 2.21
N GLY A 285 -1.26 -21.00 1.81
CA GLY A 285 -2.06 -22.20 1.82
C GLY A 285 -1.36 -23.21 0.88
N ALA A 286 -1.25 -24.47 1.27
CA ALA A 286 -0.68 -25.52 0.41
C ALA A 286 -1.42 -25.48 -0.95
N ARG A 287 -0.91 -24.72 -1.92
CA ARG A 287 -1.33 -24.84 -3.31
C ARG A 287 -0.72 -26.13 -3.80
N GLY A 288 -1.59 -27.06 -4.24
CA GLY A 288 -1.13 -28.18 -5.01
C GLY A 288 -0.24 -27.70 -6.15
N SER A 289 0.82 -28.44 -6.41
CA SER A 289 1.89 -28.17 -7.37
C SER A 289 1.41 -28.11 -8.84
N ASP A 290 0.69 -27.07 -9.23
CA ASP A 290 0.18 -26.87 -10.60
C ASP A 290 0.87 -25.76 -11.39
N PHE A 291 2.08 -25.38 -11.00
CA PHE A 291 2.99 -24.65 -11.90
C PHE A 291 3.85 -25.62 -12.70
N ALA A 292 3.19 -26.53 -13.46
CA ALA A 292 3.88 -27.30 -14.49
C ALA A 292 3.95 -26.47 -15.76
N SER A 293 5.17 -26.05 -16.13
CA SER A 293 5.48 -25.48 -17.44
C SER A 293 4.89 -26.32 -18.56
N PRO A 294 4.28 -25.76 -19.62
CA PRO A 294 3.91 -26.51 -20.80
C PRO A 294 5.19 -27.05 -21.43
N LYS A 295 5.37 -28.38 -21.39
CA LYS A 295 6.39 -29.05 -22.18
C LYS A 295 6.10 -28.77 -23.65
N GLU A 296 7.01 -28.06 -24.31
CA GLU A 296 7.08 -28.01 -25.76
C GLU A 296 7.07 -29.41 -26.31
N LYS A 297 6.03 -29.76 -27.04
CA LYS A 297 6.04 -30.96 -27.89
C LYS A 297 6.83 -30.61 -29.15
N GLN A 298 8.07 -31.06 -29.20
CA GLN A 298 8.77 -31.21 -30.45
C GLN A 298 8.14 -32.39 -31.24
N THR A 299 7.61 -32.10 -32.37
CA THR A 299 7.55 -33.00 -33.55
C THR A 299 7.86 -32.20 -34.77
#